data_458a69eb10d4cb572b693edc02b78599
#
_entry.id   458a69eb10d4cb572b693edc02b78599
#
_cell.length_a   1.000
_cell.length_b   1.000
_cell.length_c   1.000
_cell.angle_alpha   90.00
_cell.angle_beta   90.00
_cell.angle_gamma   90.00
#
_symmetry.space_group_name_H-M   'P 1'
#
loop_
_entity.id
_entity.type
_entity.pdbx_description
1 polymer ?
#
loop_
_entity_poly.entity_id
_entity_poly.type
_entity_poly.pdbx_seq_one_letter_code
_entity_poly.pdbx_strand_id
1 'polypeptide(L)'
;MREWAVAVGGAAAVLAIGAITPTAALASLVREWDVFAFLLGLFVIVAIAEQSGIVDRLTVFAWCHAGGRRDRLLVLVSAVAALVTVTLSNDATVLILTPLVIALCRALAVPVLPYAFACVLMANAASLVLPVANPANVIVLHDAPVRLGSYLAIAALPSAAAIVATVAALLFVFRADLRGGLADPPAAPGDPDTTIVAVGIGAIMLAYLAALAVGWPVGAVAVSGAVLLVAARTARGHLDAGRFARGIEWAVLPFLAGLFVLVSAAERAGLGPVVAGALAEAEGAGALGTAGLALAAAAGSNAMNNLPFALVAGEGLRAAPGAGAPTVVALLVGIDLGPSFTTVGSLATLIWILILRKRGIPLTALTYLRIAFLPALAALAAAVLALATVSALAAH
;
A
#
# COMPACT_ATOMS: atom_id res chain seq x y z
N MET A 1 19.63 8.80 5.67
CA MET A 1 20.01 7.60 6.45
C MET A 1 19.33 6.41 5.78
N ARG A 2 19.97 5.27 5.72
CA ARG A 2 19.33 4.06 5.15
C ARG A 2 18.46 3.48 6.25
N GLU A 3 17.15 3.51 6.12
CA GLU A 3 16.15 3.10 7.12
C GLU A 3 16.39 1.67 7.61
N TRP A 4 16.76 0.75 6.70
CA TRP A 4 17.11 -0.61 7.06
C TRP A 4 18.28 -0.69 8.06
N ALA A 5 19.24 0.23 7.97
CA ALA A 5 20.38 0.23 8.90
C ALA A 5 19.98 0.69 10.31
N VAL A 6 18.98 1.56 10.42
CA VAL A 6 18.40 1.96 11.71
C VAL A 6 17.63 0.80 12.34
N ALA A 7 16.80 0.10 11.56
CA ALA A 7 16.03 -1.05 12.05
C ALA A 7 16.95 -2.20 12.48
N VAL A 8 17.96 -2.55 11.66
CA VAL A 8 18.95 -3.59 11.99
C VAL A 8 19.82 -3.17 13.18
N GLY A 9 20.23 -1.90 13.26
CA GLY A 9 20.97 -1.37 14.40
C GLY A 9 20.16 -1.42 15.71
N GLY A 10 18.87 -1.08 15.64
CA GLY A 10 17.93 -1.22 16.75
C GLY A 10 17.75 -2.68 17.20
N ALA A 11 17.62 -3.61 16.23
CA ALA A 11 17.53 -5.04 16.51
C ALA A 11 18.82 -5.56 17.17
N ALA A 12 19.98 -5.14 16.70
CA ALA A 12 21.26 -5.47 17.34
C ALA A 12 21.37 -4.90 18.76
N ALA A 13 20.86 -3.69 19.00
CA ALA A 13 20.86 -3.08 20.33
C ALA A 13 19.97 -3.87 21.32
N VAL A 14 18.74 -4.25 20.95
CA VAL A 14 17.85 -5.01 21.84
C VAL A 14 18.38 -6.43 22.10
N LEU A 15 19.12 -7.03 21.17
CA LEU A 15 19.86 -8.27 21.38
C LEU A 15 21.01 -8.08 22.36
N ALA A 16 21.80 -7.00 22.21
CA ALA A 16 22.98 -6.71 23.02
C ALA A 16 22.61 -6.44 24.49
N ILE A 17 21.48 -5.75 24.75
CA ILE A 17 21.00 -5.50 26.12
C ILE A 17 20.21 -6.66 26.70
N GLY A 18 20.02 -7.77 25.96
CA GLY A 18 19.32 -8.96 26.43
C GLY A 18 17.79 -8.81 26.51
N ALA A 19 17.19 -7.78 25.88
CA ALA A 19 15.73 -7.62 25.82
C ALA A 19 15.04 -8.75 25.04
N ILE A 20 15.77 -9.38 24.11
CA ILE A 20 15.36 -10.59 23.40
C ILE A 20 16.57 -11.50 23.19
N THR A 21 16.36 -12.81 23.32
CA THR A 21 17.42 -13.79 23.06
C THR A 21 17.60 -14.03 21.56
N PRO A 22 18.82 -14.40 21.06
CA PRO A 22 19.01 -14.72 19.64
C PRO A 22 18.08 -15.81 19.12
N THR A 23 17.79 -16.82 19.93
CA THR A 23 16.85 -17.91 19.58
C THR A 23 15.43 -17.39 19.43
N ALA A 24 14.98 -16.50 20.31
CA ALA A 24 13.66 -15.89 20.21
C ALA A 24 13.55 -14.91 19.02
N ALA A 25 14.61 -14.16 18.75
CA ALA A 25 14.67 -13.29 17.55
C ALA A 25 14.59 -14.14 16.26
N LEU A 26 15.33 -15.25 16.16
CA LEU A 26 15.24 -16.14 15.02
C LEU A 26 13.84 -16.78 14.92
N ALA A 27 13.25 -17.21 16.04
CA ALA A 27 11.91 -17.77 16.04
C ALA A 27 10.85 -16.77 15.57
N SER A 28 10.97 -15.47 15.90
CA SER A 28 10.06 -14.42 15.40
C SER A 28 10.18 -14.25 13.88
N LEU A 29 11.38 -14.28 13.32
CA LEU A 29 11.59 -14.19 11.87
C LEU A 29 11.05 -15.42 11.14
N VAL A 30 11.26 -16.62 11.69
CA VAL A 30 10.75 -17.87 11.10
C VAL A 30 9.22 -17.92 11.16
N ARG A 31 8.60 -17.42 12.22
CA ARG A 31 7.14 -17.33 12.35
C ARG A 31 6.53 -16.52 11.22
N GLU A 32 7.16 -15.42 10.83
CA GLU A 32 6.66 -14.47 9.83
C GLU A 32 7.16 -14.78 8.40
N TRP A 33 7.62 -16.01 8.14
CA TRP A 33 8.15 -16.41 6.83
C TRP A 33 7.21 -16.09 5.67
N ASP A 34 5.90 -16.18 5.89
CA ASP A 34 4.88 -15.93 4.86
C ASP A 34 4.88 -14.45 4.41
N VAL A 35 5.04 -13.52 5.34
CA VAL A 35 5.16 -12.09 5.05
C VAL A 35 6.43 -11.80 4.24
N PHE A 36 7.58 -12.40 4.61
CA PHE A 36 8.83 -12.26 3.84
C PHE A 36 8.71 -12.84 2.43
N ALA A 37 8.11 -14.03 2.31
CA ALA A 37 7.87 -14.70 1.04
C ALA A 37 6.91 -13.88 0.16
N PHE A 38 5.84 -13.33 0.76
CA PHE A 38 4.90 -12.45 0.07
C PHE A 38 5.61 -11.24 -0.52
N LEU A 39 6.39 -10.51 0.29
CA LEU A 39 7.10 -9.31 -0.17
C LEU A 39 8.14 -9.61 -1.25
N LEU A 40 8.90 -10.68 -1.08
CA LEU A 40 9.88 -11.08 -2.10
C LEU A 40 9.19 -11.41 -3.42
N GLY A 41 8.13 -12.22 -3.39
CA GLY A 41 7.33 -12.55 -4.57
C GLY A 41 6.71 -11.31 -5.20
N LEU A 42 6.14 -10.41 -4.38
CA LEU A 42 5.55 -9.16 -4.84
C LEU A 42 6.58 -8.28 -5.57
N PHE A 43 7.78 -8.08 -5.02
CA PHE A 43 8.82 -7.27 -5.68
C PHE A 43 9.27 -7.87 -7.00
N VAL A 44 9.33 -9.19 -7.09
CA VAL A 44 9.62 -9.89 -8.35
C VAL A 44 8.51 -9.65 -9.37
N ILE A 45 7.24 -9.79 -8.97
CA ILE A 45 6.07 -9.52 -9.84
C ILE A 45 6.09 -8.07 -10.33
N VAL A 46 6.36 -7.11 -9.44
CA VAL A 46 6.46 -5.68 -9.76
C VAL A 46 7.58 -5.42 -10.76
N ALA A 47 8.77 -6.01 -10.57
CA ALA A 47 9.89 -5.87 -11.49
C ALA A 47 9.59 -6.43 -12.91
N ILE A 48 8.82 -7.52 -12.99
CA ILE A 48 8.32 -8.07 -14.26
C ILE A 48 7.25 -7.15 -14.88
N ALA A 49 6.31 -6.65 -14.08
CA ALA A 49 5.29 -5.73 -14.55
C ALA A 49 5.89 -4.44 -15.13
N GLU A 50 6.93 -3.89 -14.48
CA GLU A 50 7.66 -2.73 -14.97
C GLU A 50 8.32 -2.99 -16.33
N GLN A 51 8.97 -4.15 -16.50
CA GLN A 51 9.63 -4.51 -17.75
C GLN A 51 8.64 -4.78 -18.91
N SER A 52 7.43 -5.20 -18.59
CA SER A 52 6.41 -5.60 -19.57
C SER A 52 5.68 -4.43 -20.24
N GLY A 53 5.87 -3.20 -19.75
CA GLY A 53 5.16 -2.02 -20.26
C GLY A 53 3.64 -2.04 -20.02
N ILE A 54 3.13 -2.89 -19.10
CA ILE A 54 1.68 -2.96 -18.83
C ILE A 54 1.15 -1.64 -18.28
N VAL A 55 1.91 -0.98 -17.41
CA VAL A 55 1.49 0.30 -16.81
C VAL A 55 1.59 1.43 -17.83
N ASP A 56 2.54 1.37 -18.78
CA ASP A 56 2.61 2.31 -19.91
C ASP A 56 1.33 2.25 -20.75
N ARG A 57 0.86 1.04 -21.09
CA ARG A 57 -0.40 0.87 -21.85
C ARG A 57 -1.61 1.40 -21.11
N LEU A 58 -1.70 1.17 -19.77
CA LEU A 58 -2.77 1.71 -18.94
C LEU A 58 -2.75 3.25 -18.92
N THR A 59 -1.57 3.86 -18.88
CA THR A 59 -1.41 5.31 -18.89
C THR A 59 -1.84 5.93 -20.23
N VAL A 60 -1.46 5.30 -21.34
CA VAL A 60 -1.92 5.72 -22.69
C VAL A 60 -3.43 5.51 -22.86
N PHE A 61 -3.97 4.40 -22.35
CA PHE A 61 -5.41 4.16 -22.33
C PHE A 61 -6.15 5.29 -21.60
N ALA A 62 -5.67 5.71 -20.42
CA ALA A 62 -6.24 6.83 -19.67
C ALA A 62 -6.26 8.12 -20.51
N TRP A 63 -5.17 8.42 -21.22
CA TRP A 63 -5.14 9.57 -22.11
C TRP A 63 -6.15 9.46 -23.26
N CYS A 64 -6.19 8.33 -23.98
CA CYS A 64 -7.11 8.11 -25.10
C CYS A 64 -8.58 8.36 -24.72
N HIS A 65 -8.95 8.02 -23.48
CA HIS A 65 -10.32 8.15 -22.98
C HIS A 65 -10.60 9.49 -22.26
N ALA A 66 -9.59 10.34 -22.08
CA ALA A 66 -9.75 11.64 -21.44
C ALA A 66 -10.55 12.65 -22.30
N GLY A 67 -10.69 12.42 -23.60
CA GLY A 67 -11.47 13.26 -24.49
C GLY A 67 -10.95 14.71 -24.55
N GLY A 68 -9.62 14.90 -24.52
CA GLY A 68 -8.97 16.21 -24.56
C GLY A 68 -9.09 17.02 -23.26
N ARG A 69 -9.63 16.48 -22.17
CA ARG A 69 -9.91 17.21 -20.92
C ARG A 69 -8.96 16.79 -19.80
N ARG A 70 -8.34 17.77 -19.13
CA ARG A 70 -7.39 17.56 -18.01
C ARG A 70 -8.04 16.96 -16.77
N ASP A 71 -9.24 17.38 -16.42
CA ASP A 71 -9.99 16.86 -15.28
C ASP A 71 -10.35 15.38 -15.47
N ARG A 72 -10.80 14.99 -16.67
CA ARG A 72 -11.04 13.57 -17.01
C ARG A 72 -9.77 12.74 -16.97
N LEU A 73 -8.65 13.31 -17.45
CA LEU A 73 -7.35 12.63 -17.36
C LEU A 73 -6.98 12.38 -15.90
N LEU A 74 -7.22 13.33 -14.98
CA LEU A 74 -6.96 13.14 -13.56
C LEU A 74 -7.79 11.97 -12.99
N VAL A 75 -9.08 11.90 -13.31
CA VAL A 75 -9.96 10.79 -12.88
C VAL A 75 -9.44 9.46 -13.42
N LEU A 76 -9.07 9.39 -14.70
CA LEU A 76 -8.59 8.16 -15.33
C LEU A 76 -7.21 7.74 -14.80
N VAL A 77 -6.29 8.69 -14.58
CA VAL A 77 -4.99 8.40 -13.92
C VAL A 77 -5.22 7.90 -12.50
N SER A 78 -6.18 8.49 -11.76
CA SER A 78 -6.56 8.00 -10.43
C SER A 78 -7.14 6.57 -10.49
N ALA A 79 -7.98 6.28 -11.49
CA ALA A 79 -8.51 4.93 -11.70
C ALA A 79 -7.41 3.91 -12.04
N VAL A 80 -6.44 4.29 -12.90
CA VAL A 80 -5.26 3.47 -13.18
C VAL A 80 -4.42 3.27 -11.92
N ALA A 81 -4.19 4.32 -11.12
CA ALA A 81 -3.47 4.21 -9.86
C ALA A 81 -4.18 3.26 -8.89
N ALA A 82 -5.50 3.36 -8.74
CA ALA A 82 -6.28 2.42 -7.95
C ALA A 82 -6.15 0.98 -8.46
N LEU A 83 -6.28 0.76 -9.76
CA LEU A 83 -6.15 -0.56 -10.38
C LEU A 83 -4.75 -1.15 -10.12
N VAL A 84 -3.69 -0.38 -10.34
CA VAL A 84 -2.31 -0.82 -10.09
C VAL A 84 -2.10 -1.12 -8.61
N THR A 85 -2.64 -0.30 -7.70
CA THR A 85 -2.56 -0.54 -6.25
C THR A 85 -3.23 -1.85 -5.87
N VAL A 86 -4.46 -2.07 -6.31
CA VAL A 86 -5.24 -3.26 -5.97
C VAL A 86 -4.63 -4.54 -6.55
N THR A 87 -4.01 -4.46 -7.73
CA THR A 87 -3.47 -5.63 -8.45
C THR A 87 -1.99 -5.90 -8.20
N LEU A 88 -1.22 -4.89 -7.86
CA LEU A 88 0.21 -5.05 -7.58
C LEU A 88 0.53 -4.65 -6.13
N SER A 89 0.54 -3.37 -5.80
CA SER A 89 0.59 -2.81 -4.44
C SER A 89 0.63 -1.27 -4.49
N ASN A 90 0.51 -0.65 -3.30
CA ASN A 90 0.70 0.80 -3.13
C ASN A 90 2.13 1.24 -3.51
N ASP A 91 3.15 0.49 -3.10
CA ASP A 91 4.56 0.79 -3.42
C ASP A 91 4.82 0.68 -4.93
N ALA A 92 4.28 -0.36 -5.58
CA ALA A 92 4.34 -0.54 -7.03
C ALA A 92 3.69 0.61 -7.79
N THR A 93 2.54 1.09 -7.33
CA THR A 93 1.85 2.24 -7.92
C THR A 93 2.75 3.47 -7.94
N VAL A 94 3.37 3.76 -6.84
CA VAL A 94 4.27 4.91 -6.72
C VAL A 94 5.52 4.72 -7.57
N LEU A 95 6.15 3.56 -7.49
CA LEU A 95 7.44 3.28 -8.13
C LEU A 95 7.34 3.28 -9.66
N ILE A 96 6.29 2.67 -10.21
CA ILE A 96 6.12 2.47 -11.65
C ILE A 96 5.30 3.61 -12.27
N LEU A 97 4.13 3.91 -11.71
CA LEU A 97 3.19 4.83 -12.34
C LEU A 97 3.65 6.29 -12.24
N THR A 98 4.29 6.71 -11.13
CA THR A 98 4.71 8.12 -10.97
C THR A 98 5.68 8.58 -12.04
N PRO A 99 6.78 7.86 -12.37
CA PRO A 99 7.68 8.26 -13.47
C PRO A 99 6.97 8.36 -14.82
N LEU A 100 6.05 7.45 -15.10
CA LEU A 100 5.29 7.40 -16.37
C LEU A 100 4.32 8.59 -16.48
N VAL A 101 3.60 8.88 -15.39
CA VAL A 101 2.69 10.03 -15.34
C VAL A 101 3.46 11.35 -15.48
N ILE A 102 4.65 11.47 -14.87
CA ILE A 102 5.51 12.65 -15.06
C ILE A 102 5.91 12.78 -16.54
N ALA A 103 6.32 11.69 -17.20
CA ALA A 103 6.68 11.69 -18.60
C ALA A 103 5.48 12.05 -19.51
N LEU A 104 4.31 11.47 -19.24
CA LEU A 104 3.06 11.79 -19.92
C LEU A 104 2.71 13.29 -19.78
N CYS A 105 2.72 13.83 -18.57
CA CYS A 105 2.40 15.24 -18.32
C CYS A 105 3.35 16.18 -19.07
N ARG A 106 4.65 15.85 -19.13
CA ARG A 106 5.63 16.64 -19.88
C ARG A 106 5.36 16.57 -21.39
N ALA A 107 5.05 15.39 -21.93
CA ALA A 107 4.72 15.22 -23.34
C ALA A 107 3.44 15.98 -23.71
N LEU A 108 2.46 16.04 -22.83
CA LEU A 108 1.19 16.74 -23.02
C LEU A 108 1.28 18.24 -22.65
N ALA A 109 2.42 18.74 -22.18
CA ALA A 109 2.61 20.11 -21.69
C ALA A 109 1.57 20.53 -20.63
N VAL A 110 1.23 19.61 -19.70
CA VAL A 110 0.29 19.86 -18.60
C VAL A 110 0.99 19.92 -17.24
N PRO A 111 0.41 20.58 -16.21
CA PRO A 111 0.95 20.59 -14.87
C PRO A 111 1.12 19.17 -14.32
N VAL A 112 2.29 18.86 -13.75
CA VAL A 112 2.63 17.50 -13.28
C VAL A 112 1.98 17.20 -11.92
N LEU A 113 1.94 18.18 -11.01
CA LEU A 113 1.55 17.96 -9.61
C LEU A 113 0.18 17.30 -9.42
N PRO A 114 -0.90 17.71 -10.13
CA PRO A 114 -2.20 17.07 -9.96
C PRO A 114 -2.16 15.56 -10.15
N TYR A 115 -1.50 15.12 -11.20
CA TYR A 115 -1.43 13.70 -11.58
C TYR A 115 -0.42 12.91 -10.74
N ALA A 116 0.69 13.56 -10.33
CA ALA A 116 1.65 12.95 -9.42
C ALA A 116 1.04 12.73 -8.02
N PHE A 117 0.26 13.71 -7.50
CA PHE A 117 -0.48 13.54 -6.25
C PHE A 117 -1.56 12.46 -6.37
N ALA A 118 -2.21 12.32 -7.53
CA ALA A 118 -3.13 11.21 -7.77
C ALA A 118 -2.43 9.84 -7.59
N CYS A 119 -1.20 9.67 -8.06
CA CYS A 119 -0.46 8.42 -7.87
C CYS A 119 -0.28 8.08 -6.40
N VAL A 120 0.25 9.00 -5.57
CA VAL A 120 0.58 8.69 -4.17
C VAL A 120 -0.65 8.61 -3.27
N LEU A 121 -1.64 9.48 -3.46
CA LEU A 121 -2.84 9.48 -2.62
C LEU A 121 -3.78 8.31 -2.96
N MET A 122 -3.86 7.94 -4.25
CA MET A 122 -4.61 6.74 -4.65
C MET A 122 -3.91 5.45 -4.23
N ALA A 123 -2.57 5.42 -4.21
CA ALA A 123 -1.81 4.29 -3.67
C ALA A 123 -2.22 3.98 -2.22
N ASN A 124 -2.44 5.01 -1.41
CA ASN A 124 -2.90 4.83 -0.03
C ASN A 124 -4.43 4.58 0.04
N ALA A 125 -5.25 5.32 -0.74
CA ALA A 125 -6.71 5.20 -0.66
C ALA A 125 -7.25 3.88 -1.22
N ALA A 126 -6.59 3.31 -2.25
CA ALA A 126 -7.01 2.05 -2.87
C ALA A 126 -6.41 0.81 -2.19
N SER A 127 -5.45 0.98 -1.27
CA SER A 127 -4.81 -0.15 -0.59
C SER A 127 -5.76 -0.92 0.33
N LEU A 128 -6.80 -0.26 0.84
CA LEU A 128 -7.83 -0.88 1.67
C LEU A 128 -8.77 -1.85 0.90
N VAL A 129 -8.78 -1.82 -0.44
CA VAL A 129 -9.70 -2.63 -1.27
C VAL A 129 -9.43 -4.12 -1.12
N LEU A 130 -8.17 -4.53 -1.20
CA LEU A 130 -7.76 -5.93 -1.03
C LEU A 130 -6.63 -6.06 -0.02
N PRO A 131 -6.59 -7.15 0.75
CA PRO A 131 -5.52 -7.40 1.72
C PRO A 131 -4.11 -7.28 1.12
N VAL A 132 -3.92 -7.83 -0.08
CA VAL A 132 -2.61 -7.89 -0.77
C VAL A 132 -2.17 -6.56 -1.40
N ALA A 133 -3.04 -5.55 -1.41
CA ALA A 133 -2.75 -4.24 -2.01
C ALA A 133 -1.75 -3.39 -1.20
N ASN A 134 -1.52 -3.75 0.08
CA ASN A 134 -0.52 -3.13 0.94
C ASN A 134 0.16 -4.18 1.82
N PRO A 135 1.51 -4.24 1.87
CA PRO A 135 2.22 -5.12 2.78
C PRO A 135 1.80 -4.98 4.26
N ALA A 136 1.47 -3.77 4.70
CA ALA A 136 0.97 -3.52 6.07
C ALA A 136 -0.34 -4.27 6.35
N ASN A 137 -1.23 -4.38 5.34
CA ASN A 137 -2.50 -5.10 5.48
C ASN A 137 -2.28 -6.61 5.61
N VAL A 138 -1.32 -7.16 4.85
CA VAL A 138 -0.94 -8.57 4.95
C VAL A 138 -0.41 -8.88 6.35
N ILE A 139 0.43 -8.01 6.92
CA ILE A 139 0.95 -8.15 8.29
C ILE A 139 -0.20 -8.18 9.30
N VAL A 140 -1.09 -7.19 9.27
CA VAL A 140 -2.22 -7.09 10.20
C VAL A 140 -3.17 -8.28 10.06
N LEU A 141 -3.50 -8.67 8.83
CA LEU A 141 -4.46 -9.74 8.57
C LEU A 141 -3.88 -11.15 8.76
N HIS A 142 -2.54 -11.30 8.74
CA HIS A 142 -1.87 -12.53 9.14
C HIS A 142 -2.18 -12.90 10.60
N ASP A 143 -2.28 -11.90 11.46
CA ASP A 143 -2.51 -12.04 12.90
C ASP A 143 -3.99 -11.89 13.29
N ALA A 144 -4.82 -11.38 12.39
CA ALA A 144 -6.23 -11.11 12.66
C ALA A 144 -7.10 -12.36 12.49
N PRO A 145 -8.07 -12.61 13.40
CA PRO A 145 -9.01 -13.74 13.30
C PRO A 145 -10.15 -13.46 12.30
N VAL A 146 -9.85 -12.81 11.17
CA VAL A 146 -10.88 -12.32 10.22
C VAL A 146 -10.77 -13.05 8.89
N ARG A 147 -11.90 -13.63 8.44
CA ARG A 147 -12.00 -14.26 7.12
C ARG A 147 -12.11 -13.21 6.01
N LEU A 148 -11.59 -13.53 4.82
CA LEU A 148 -11.64 -12.64 3.65
C LEU A 148 -13.06 -12.12 3.35
N GLY A 149 -14.08 -12.97 3.40
CA GLY A 149 -15.46 -12.54 3.17
C GLY A 149 -15.95 -11.48 4.15
N SER A 150 -15.65 -11.65 5.43
CA SER A 150 -15.98 -10.66 6.48
C SER A 150 -15.19 -9.36 6.30
N TYR A 151 -13.90 -9.47 5.94
CA TYR A 151 -13.09 -8.30 5.60
C TYR A 151 -13.71 -7.51 4.45
N LEU A 152 -13.98 -8.17 3.32
CA LEU A 152 -14.54 -7.51 2.13
C LEU A 152 -15.92 -6.89 2.40
N ALA A 153 -16.77 -7.57 3.15
CA ALA A 153 -18.10 -7.05 3.51
C ALA A 153 -18.02 -5.73 4.30
N ILE A 154 -17.05 -5.61 5.21
CA ILE A 154 -16.87 -4.41 6.04
C ILE A 154 -16.03 -3.35 5.33
N ALA A 155 -14.97 -3.74 4.60
CA ALA A 155 -14.02 -2.81 3.98
C ALA A 155 -14.52 -2.20 2.66
N ALA A 156 -15.46 -2.82 1.96
CA ALA A 156 -15.90 -2.39 0.63
C ALA A 156 -16.41 -0.94 0.60
N LEU A 157 -17.32 -0.58 1.51
CA LEU A 157 -17.89 0.76 1.56
C LEU A 157 -16.86 1.83 2.00
N PRO A 158 -16.07 1.62 3.08
CA PRO A 158 -14.95 2.49 3.43
C PRO A 158 -13.94 2.71 2.30
N SER A 159 -13.55 1.64 1.59
CA SER A 159 -12.63 1.72 0.45
C SER A 159 -13.19 2.58 -0.69
N ALA A 160 -14.44 2.32 -1.09
CA ALA A 160 -15.10 3.09 -2.13
C ALA A 160 -15.23 4.57 -1.73
N ALA A 161 -15.61 4.84 -0.48
CA ALA A 161 -15.75 6.19 0.06
C ALA A 161 -14.40 6.93 0.06
N ALA A 162 -13.29 6.27 0.50
CA ALA A 162 -11.95 6.84 0.49
C ALA A 162 -11.50 7.19 -0.94
N ILE A 163 -11.67 6.28 -1.89
CA ILE A 163 -11.30 6.47 -3.30
C ILE A 163 -12.05 7.66 -3.89
N VAL A 164 -13.38 7.68 -3.76
CA VAL A 164 -14.22 8.76 -4.30
C VAL A 164 -13.89 10.11 -3.66
N ALA A 165 -13.74 10.15 -2.33
CA ALA A 165 -13.39 11.36 -1.61
C ALA A 165 -11.99 11.88 -2.01
N THR A 166 -11.00 11.00 -2.21
CA THR A 166 -9.66 11.36 -2.69
C THR A 166 -9.74 12.02 -4.07
N VAL A 167 -10.43 11.39 -5.02
CA VAL A 167 -10.58 11.93 -6.38
C VAL A 167 -11.31 13.27 -6.37
N ALA A 168 -12.42 13.37 -5.65
CA ALA A 168 -13.19 14.61 -5.53
C ALA A 168 -12.35 15.76 -4.93
N ALA A 169 -11.60 15.46 -3.86
CA ALA A 169 -10.74 16.46 -3.24
C ALA A 169 -9.56 16.86 -4.15
N LEU A 170 -8.96 15.95 -4.90
CA LEU A 170 -7.93 16.27 -5.90
C LEU A 170 -8.47 17.17 -7.02
N LEU A 171 -9.66 16.87 -7.55
CA LEU A 171 -10.34 17.72 -8.53
C LEU A 171 -10.58 19.12 -7.99
N PHE A 172 -10.95 19.23 -6.71
CA PHE A 172 -11.18 20.52 -6.05
C PHE A 172 -9.89 21.30 -5.81
N VAL A 173 -8.86 20.66 -5.25
CA VAL A 173 -7.56 21.29 -4.93
C VAL A 173 -6.89 21.80 -6.19
N PHE A 174 -6.90 21.02 -7.25
CA PHE A 174 -6.21 21.34 -8.51
C PHE A 174 -7.13 21.95 -9.58
N ARG A 175 -8.33 22.43 -9.22
CA ARG A 175 -9.31 22.97 -10.17
C ARG A 175 -8.79 24.05 -11.12
N ALA A 176 -7.78 24.81 -10.70
CA ALA A 176 -7.14 25.82 -11.53
C ALA A 176 -6.21 25.20 -12.58
N ASP A 177 -5.40 24.21 -12.20
CA ASP A 177 -4.43 23.52 -13.05
C ASP A 177 -5.10 22.61 -14.08
N LEU A 178 -6.33 22.18 -13.77
CA LEU A 178 -7.12 21.27 -14.61
C LEU A 178 -7.93 21.99 -15.68
N ARG A 179 -7.81 23.31 -15.79
CA ARG A 179 -8.41 24.09 -16.89
C ARG A 179 -7.55 23.96 -18.14
N GLY A 180 -8.20 23.77 -19.30
CA GLY A 180 -7.54 23.70 -20.61
C GLY A 180 -7.61 22.32 -21.25
N GLY A 181 -7.09 22.23 -22.46
CA GLY A 181 -7.05 21.02 -23.28
C GLY A 181 -5.79 20.18 -23.07
N LEU A 182 -5.77 19.03 -23.72
CA LEU A 182 -4.63 18.12 -23.83
C LEU A 182 -4.06 18.17 -25.24
N ALA A 183 -2.74 18.04 -25.37
CA ALA A 183 -2.07 17.83 -26.65
C ALA A 183 -2.21 16.37 -27.13
N ASP A 184 -1.73 16.09 -28.37
CA ASP A 184 -1.72 14.74 -28.93
C ASP A 184 -0.80 13.80 -28.14
N PRO A 185 -1.11 12.48 -28.13
CA PRO A 185 -0.42 11.52 -27.26
C PRO A 185 0.96 11.16 -27.77
N PRO A 186 1.86 10.77 -26.89
CA PRO A 186 3.04 10.01 -27.26
C PRO A 186 2.66 8.60 -27.72
N ALA A 187 3.44 8.03 -28.64
CA ALA A 187 3.29 6.62 -29.03
C ALA A 187 3.57 5.70 -27.82
N ALA A 188 2.71 4.69 -27.62
CA ALA A 188 2.95 3.70 -26.58
C ALA A 188 4.06 2.72 -27.02
N PRO A 189 5.07 2.46 -26.19
CA PRO A 189 6.01 1.38 -26.46
C PRO A 189 5.27 0.03 -26.40
N GLY A 190 5.48 -0.80 -27.43
CA GLY A 190 4.91 -2.15 -27.49
C GLY A 190 5.90 -3.18 -26.97
N ASP A 191 5.60 -3.87 -25.87
CA ASP A 191 6.29 -5.12 -25.51
C ASP A 191 5.38 -6.30 -25.94
N PRO A 192 5.91 -7.31 -26.64
CA PRO A 192 5.11 -8.45 -27.11
C PRO A 192 4.53 -9.29 -25.97
N ASP A 193 5.13 -9.24 -24.76
CA ASP A 193 4.70 -10.02 -23.62
C ASP A 193 3.75 -9.29 -22.67
N THR A 194 3.39 -8.04 -22.93
CA THR A 194 2.50 -7.28 -22.05
C THR A 194 1.21 -8.04 -21.72
N THR A 195 0.60 -8.69 -22.72
CA THR A 195 -0.64 -9.46 -22.52
C THR A 195 -0.42 -10.68 -21.63
N ILE A 196 0.69 -11.41 -21.83
CA ILE A 196 1.02 -12.60 -21.02
C ILE A 196 1.24 -12.20 -19.56
N VAL A 197 1.98 -11.12 -19.33
CA VAL A 197 2.24 -10.59 -17.98
C VAL A 197 0.94 -10.10 -17.35
N ALA A 198 0.07 -9.40 -18.10
CA ALA A 198 -1.23 -8.96 -17.60
C ALA A 198 -2.13 -10.13 -17.18
N VAL A 199 -2.23 -11.18 -18.01
CA VAL A 199 -2.97 -12.41 -17.69
C VAL A 199 -2.35 -13.11 -16.49
N GLY A 200 -1.02 -13.21 -16.42
CA GLY A 200 -0.30 -13.80 -15.29
C GLY A 200 -0.56 -13.06 -13.98
N ILE A 201 -0.51 -11.72 -13.98
CA ILE A 201 -0.84 -10.90 -12.79
C ILE A 201 -2.31 -11.12 -12.39
N GLY A 202 -3.24 -11.15 -13.36
CA GLY A 202 -4.65 -11.46 -13.08
C GLY A 202 -4.85 -12.85 -12.46
N ALA A 203 -4.15 -13.86 -12.95
CA ALA A 203 -4.17 -15.22 -12.39
C ALA A 203 -3.59 -15.26 -10.97
N ILE A 204 -2.49 -14.57 -10.71
CA ILE A 204 -1.91 -14.45 -9.37
C ILE A 204 -2.88 -13.75 -8.41
N MET A 205 -3.57 -12.70 -8.86
CA MET A 205 -4.58 -12.01 -8.06
C MET A 205 -5.73 -12.94 -7.67
N LEU A 206 -6.25 -13.72 -8.62
CA LEU A 206 -7.26 -14.73 -8.34
C LEU A 206 -6.74 -15.81 -7.36
N ALA A 207 -5.49 -16.22 -7.52
CA ALA A 207 -4.84 -17.16 -6.60
C ALA A 207 -4.68 -16.57 -5.18
N TYR A 208 -4.38 -15.27 -5.04
CA TYR A 208 -4.37 -14.60 -3.72
C TYR A 208 -5.76 -14.63 -3.07
N LEU A 209 -6.81 -14.29 -3.82
CA LEU A 209 -8.17 -14.32 -3.29
C LEU A 209 -8.58 -15.74 -2.86
N ALA A 210 -8.22 -16.75 -3.66
CA ALA A 210 -8.45 -18.14 -3.31
C ALA A 210 -7.67 -18.56 -2.07
N ALA A 211 -6.37 -18.23 -1.98
CA ALA A 211 -5.53 -18.52 -0.82
C ALA A 211 -6.09 -17.89 0.47
N LEU A 212 -6.45 -16.62 0.43
CA LEU A 212 -7.07 -15.92 1.56
C LEU A 212 -8.43 -16.54 1.95
N ALA A 213 -9.23 -17.00 0.99
CA ALA A 213 -10.53 -17.64 1.26
C ALA A 213 -10.39 -18.98 1.99
N VAL A 214 -9.32 -19.76 1.69
CA VAL A 214 -9.07 -21.08 2.29
C VAL A 214 -8.05 -21.06 3.43
N GLY A 215 -7.49 -19.89 3.76
CA GLY A 215 -6.47 -19.73 4.80
C GLY A 215 -5.08 -20.27 4.40
N TRP A 216 -4.75 -20.26 3.10
CA TRP A 216 -3.43 -20.64 2.61
C TRP A 216 -2.43 -19.49 2.69
N PRO A 217 -1.12 -19.79 2.87
CA PRO A 217 -0.08 -18.77 2.91
C PRO A 217 -0.02 -17.95 1.61
N VAL A 218 -0.22 -16.64 1.70
CA VAL A 218 -0.18 -15.75 0.52
C VAL A 218 1.24 -15.60 -0.03
N GLY A 219 2.25 -15.75 0.80
CA GLY A 219 3.66 -15.74 0.39
C GLY A 219 4.01 -16.91 -0.53
N ALA A 220 3.45 -18.09 -0.30
CA ALA A 220 3.63 -19.22 -1.19
C ALA A 220 3.05 -18.94 -2.58
N VAL A 221 1.88 -18.31 -2.66
CA VAL A 221 1.26 -17.86 -3.93
C VAL A 221 2.12 -16.80 -4.61
N ALA A 222 2.60 -15.81 -3.84
CA ALA A 222 3.46 -14.75 -4.37
C ALA A 222 4.74 -15.30 -5.02
N VAL A 223 5.46 -16.15 -4.30
CA VAL A 223 6.71 -16.76 -4.80
C VAL A 223 6.44 -17.67 -6.00
N SER A 224 5.40 -18.51 -5.94
CA SER A 224 5.04 -19.39 -7.06
C SER A 224 4.68 -18.61 -8.32
N GLY A 225 3.84 -17.58 -8.18
CA GLY A 225 3.46 -16.68 -9.26
C GLY A 225 4.66 -15.92 -9.85
N ALA A 226 5.54 -15.42 -8.98
CA ALA A 226 6.77 -14.75 -9.36
C ALA A 226 7.69 -15.68 -10.18
N VAL A 227 7.90 -16.91 -9.71
CA VAL A 227 8.71 -17.93 -10.41
C VAL A 227 8.14 -18.25 -11.79
N LEU A 228 6.81 -18.42 -11.90
CA LEU A 228 6.15 -18.71 -13.17
C LEU A 228 6.29 -17.52 -14.16
N LEU A 229 6.13 -16.27 -13.70
CA LEU A 229 6.33 -15.10 -14.54
C LEU A 229 7.78 -14.94 -15.01
N VAL A 230 8.76 -15.16 -14.11
CA VAL A 230 10.19 -15.13 -14.46
C VAL A 230 10.50 -16.23 -15.48
N ALA A 231 10.02 -17.46 -15.25
CA ALA A 231 10.24 -18.58 -16.17
C ALA A 231 9.63 -18.29 -17.55
N ALA A 232 8.41 -17.76 -17.61
CA ALA A 232 7.74 -17.41 -18.86
C ALA A 232 8.53 -16.34 -19.66
N ARG A 233 9.00 -15.27 -18.99
CA ARG A 233 9.79 -14.19 -19.63
C ARG A 233 11.17 -14.70 -20.08
N THR A 234 11.82 -15.54 -19.27
CA THR A 234 13.12 -16.13 -19.58
C THR A 234 13.03 -17.07 -20.79
N ALA A 235 12.03 -17.97 -20.81
CA ALA A 235 11.82 -18.91 -21.91
C ALA A 235 11.56 -18.20 -23.26
N ARG A 236 11.05 -16.96 -23.22
CA ARG A 236 10.80 -16.14 -24.40
C ARG A 236 11.97 -15.19 -24.75
N GLY A 237 13.04 -15.20 -23.96
CA GLY A 237 14.21 -14.34 -24.17
C GLY A 237 13.97 -12.85 -23.90
N HIS A 238 12.90 -12.50 -23.16
CA HIS A 238 12.49 -11.11 -22.90
C HIS A 238 12.79 -10.64 -21.47
N LEU A 239 13.52 -11.41 -20.67
CA LEU A 239 13.95 -11.02 -19.35
C LEU A 239 15.30 -10.30 -19.40
N ASP A 240 15.32 -9.01 -19.10
CA ASP A 240 16.57 -8.29 -18.78
C ASP A 240 16.94 -8.54 -17.32
N ALA A 241 17.88 -9.46 -17.10
CA ALA A 241 18.33 -9.85 -15.76
C ALA A 241 18.94 -8.68 -14.96
N GLY A 242 19.65 -7.76 -15.65
CA GLY A 242 20.26 -6.61 -14.99
C GLY A 242 19.23 -5.58 -14.52
N ARG A 243 18.21 -5.32 -15.33
CA ARG A 243 17.09 -4.43 -14.98
C ARG A 243 16.19 -5.09 -13.92
N PHE A 244 15.96 -6.39 -14.04
CA PHE A 244 15.21 -7.19 -13.08
C PHE A 244 15.81 -7.12 -11.67
N ALA A 245 17.11 -7.41 -11.53
CA ALA A 245 17.77 -7.40 -10.21
C ALA A 245 17.78 -6.02 -9.55
N ARG A 246 17.82 -4.94 -10.36
CA ARG A 246 17.75 -3.55 -9.88
C ARG A 246 16.33 -3.10 -9.55
N GLY A 247 15.31 -3.74 -10.11
CA GLY A 247 13.90 -3.46 -9.81
C GLY A 247 13.42 -4.02 -8.48
N ILE A 248 14.20 -4.91 -7.84
CA ILE A 248 13.85 -5.49 -6.54
C ILE A 248 14.38 -4.59 -5.41
N GLU A 249 13.52 -4.19 -4.50
CA GLU A 249 13.84 -3.38 -3.31
C GLU A 249 14.43 -4.24 -2.18
N TRP A 250 15.65 -4.75 -2.40
CA TRP A 250 16.34 -5.66 -1.45
C TRP A 250 16.47 -5.11 -0.04
N ALA A 251 16.50 -3.78 0.13
CA ALA A 251 16.65 -3.12 1.42
C ALA A 251 15.44 -3.30 2.35
N VAL A 252 14.28 -3.65 1.81
CA VAL A 252 13.04 -3.84 2.60
C VAL A 252 13.13 -5.13 3.43
N LEU A 253 13.78 -6.17 2.94
CA LEU A 253 13.90 -7.44 3.69
C LEU A 253 14.68 -7.27 5.01
N PRO A 254 15.92 -6.72 5.04
CA PRO A 254 16.61 -6.47 6.30
C PRO A 254 15.94 -5.40 7.15
N PHE A 255 15.24 -4.43 6.57
CA PHE A 255 14.43 -3.46 7.28
C PHE A 255 13.33 -4.15 8.10
N LEU A 256 12.53 -5.00 7.45
CA LEU A 256 11.47 -5.77 8.12
C LEU A 256 12.02 -6.76 9.15
N ALA A 257 13.11 -7.46 8.83
CA ALA A 257 13.73 -8.36 9.79
C ALA A 257 14.12 -7.61 11.08
N GLY A 258 14.71 -6.42 10.95
CA GLY A 258 15.02 -5.57 12.10
C GLY A 258 13.76 -5.14 12.87
N LEU A 259 12.70 -4.77 12.16
CA LEU A 259 11.42 -4.38 12.79
C LEU A 259 10.76 -5.55 13.54
N PHE A 260 10.70 -6.75 12.94
CA PHE A 260 10.13 -7.93 13.62
C PHE A 260 10.86 -8.25 14.92
N VAL A 261 12.19 -8.14 14.94
CA VAL A 261 12.98 -8.34 16.17
C VAL A 261 12.66 -7.26 17.21
N LEU A 262 12.57 -5.99 16.80
CA LEU A 262 12.21 -4.88 17.72
C LEU A 262 10.81 -5.02 18.29
N VAL A 263 9.82 -5.36 17.47
CA VAL A 263 8.43 -5.56 17.90
C VAL A 263 8.33 -6.78 18.81
N SER A 264 9.03 -7.87 18.50
CA SER A 264 9.06 -9.06 19.38
C SER A 264 9.74 -8.79 20.73
N ALA A 265 10.72 -7.88 20.80
CA ALA A 265 11.27 -7.41 22.07
C ALA A 265 10.25 -6.57 22.85
N ALA A 266 9.50 -5.70 22.18
CA ALA A 266 8.44 -4.89 22.78
C ALA A 266 7.24 -5.74 23.25
N GLU A 267 6.88 -6.80 22.51
CA GLU A 267 5.88 -7.80 22.92
C GLU A 267 6.25 -8.42 24.28
N ARG A 268 7.51 -8.84 24.44
CA ARG A 268 8.02 -9.38 25.71
C ARG A 268 8.01 -8.37 26.85
N ALA A 269 8.09 -7.09 26.52
CA ALA A 269 7.95 -6.00 27.49
C ALA A 269 6.48 -5.65 27.81
N GLY A 270 5.50 -6.38 27.26
CA GLY A 270 4.08 -6.21 27.56
C GLY A 270 3.29 -5.36 26.57
N LEU A 271 3.81 -5.13 25.34
CA LEU A 271 3.12 -4.34 24.33
C LEU A 271 1.79 -4.98 23.90
N GLY A 272 1.75 -6.30 23.68
CA GLY A 272 0.57 -7.02 23.20
C GLY A 272 -0.68 -6.78 24.06
N PRO A 273 -0.63 -7.03 25.39
CA PRO A 273 -1.75 -6.76 26.29
C PRO A 273 -2.22 -5.31 26.33
N VAL A 274 -1.30 -4.33 26.19
CA VAL A 274 -1.66 -2.90 26.16
C VAL A 274 -2.47 -2.58 24.92
N VAL A 275 -2.02 -3.05 23.75
CA VAL A 275 -2.75 -2.83 22.48
C VAL A 275 -4.06 -3.61 22.50
N ALA A 276 -4.07 -4.86 22.98
CA ALA A 276 -5.30 -5.65 23.11
C ALA A 276 -6.35 -4.98 24.02
N GLY A 277 -5.93 -4.33 25.12
CA GLY A 277 -6.81 -3.53 25.95
C GLY A 277 -7.45 -2.37 25.18
N ALA A 278 -6.68 -1.63 24.42
CA ALA A 278 -7.19 -0.54 23.58
C ALA A 278 -8.17 -1.05 22.49
N LEU A 279 -7.91 -2.23 21.91
CA LEU A 279 -8.83 -2.86 20.95
C LEU A 279 -10.16 -3.24 21.59
N ALA A 280 -10.12 -3.85 22.79
CA ALA A 280 -11.32 -4.24 23.55
C ALA A 280 -12.15 -3.02 23.97
N GLU A 281 -11.52 -1.93 24.41
CA GLU A 281 -12.19 -0.67 24.71
C GLU A 281 -12.88 -0.08 23.49
N ALA A 282 -12.21 -0.11 22.32
CA ALA A 282 -12.77 0.35 21.07
C ALA A 282 -13.99 -0.49 20.63
N GLU A 283 -13.93 -1.82 20.76
CA GLU A 283 -15.08 -2.70 20.51
C GLU A 283 -16.25 -2.41 21.46
N GLY A 284 -15.97 -2.26 22.73
CA GLY A 284 -16.97 -1.95 23.76
C GLY A 284 -17.68 -0.60 23.51
N ALA A 285 -17.02 0.36 22.90
CA ALA A 285 -17.58 1.67 22.52
C ALA A 285 -18.30 1.66 21.15
N GLY A 286 -18.39 0.52 20.46
CA GLY A 286 -19.12 0.33 19.20
C GLY A 286 -18.60 1.22 18.07
N ALA A 287 -19.50 1.86 17.32
CA ALA A 287 -19.14 2.68 16.15
C ALA A 287 -18.24 3.88 16.51
N LEU A 288 -18.39 4.49 17.68
CA LEU A 288 -17.49 5.56 18.14
C LEU A 288 -16.10 5.04 18.46
N GLY A 289 -16.01 3.84 19.07
CA GLY A 289 -14.74 3.21 19.37
C GLY A 289 -13.99 2.81 18.11
N THR A 290 -14.65 2.21 17.12
CA THR A 290 -14.03 1.88 15.83
C THR A 290 -13.57 3.13 15.08
N ALA A 291 -14.33 4.22 15.11
CA ALA A 291 -13.92 5.51 14.55
C ALA A 291 -12.69 6.08 15.29
N GLY A 292 -12.69 6.07 16.61
CA GLY A 292 -11.56 6.49 17.45
C GLY A 292 -10.30 5.66 17.17
N LEU A 293 -10.46 4.34 17.03
CA LEU A 293 -9.37 3.42 16.70
C LEU A 293 -8.75 3.72 15.33
N ALA A 294 -9.58 3.98 14.30
CA ALA A 294 -9.09 4.37 12.98
C ALA A 294 -8.27 5.67 13.02
N LEU A 295 -8.73 6.67 13.79
CA LEU A 295 -7.99 7.91 13.98
C LEU A 295 -6.68 7.70 14.77
N ALA A 296 -6.71 6.89 15.81
CA ALA A 296 -5.51 6.53 16.59
C ALA A 296 -4.49 5.79 15.72
N ALA A 297 -4.96 4.83 14.90
CA ALA A 297 -4.12 4.12 13.94
C ALA A 297 -3.54 5.05 12.87
N ALA A 298 -4.31 6.03 12.38
CA ALA A 298 -3.81 7.05 11.47
C ALA A 298 -2.71 7.91 12.12
N ALA A 299 -2.88 8.31 13.35
CA ALA A 299 -1.86 9.05 14.11
C ALA A 299 -0.60 8.19 14.34
N GLY A 300 -0.77 6.93 14.76
CA GLY A 300 0.33 5.98 14.96
C GLY A 300 1.14 5.71 13.68
N SER A 301 0.46 5.51 12.55
CA SER A 301 1.09 5.33 11.25
C SER A 301 1.91 6.56 10.80
N ASN A 302 1.47 7.77 11.15
CA ASN A 302 2.26 8.97 10.90
C ASN A 302 3.44 9.14 11.84
N ALA A 303 3.33 8.67 13.08
CA ALA A 303 4.39 8.80 14.08
C ALA A 303 5.55 7.82 13.82
N MET A 304 5.28 6.60 13.37
CA MET A 304 6.29 5.55 13.22
C MET A 304 6.38 4.88 11.84
N ASN A 305 5.63 5.36 10.86
CA ASN A 305 5.39 4.71 9.55
C ASN A 305 4.39 3.55 9.63
N ASN A 306 3.69 3.27 8.51
CA ASN A 306 2.62 2.27 8.47
C ASN A 306 3.10 0.83 8.71
N LEU A 307 4.28 0.44 8.22
CA LEU A 307 4.79 -0.93 8.40
C LEU A 307 5.12 -1.24 9.87
N PRO A 308 5.94 -0.44 10.60
CA PRO A 308 6.15 -0.63 12.02
C PRO A 308 4.84 -0.61 12.83
N PHE A 309 3.92 0.31 12.49
CA PHE A 309 2.64 0.38 13.20
C PHE A 309 1.78 -0.85 12.93
N ALA A 310 1.78 -1.40 11.70
CA ALA A 310 1.08 -2.64 11.37
C ALA A 310 1.58 -3.83 12.19
N LEU A 311 2.89 -3.92 12.46
CA LEU A 311 3.46 -4.95 13.34
C LEU A 311 2.95 -4.81 14.78
N VAL A 312 2.94 -3.59 15.31
CA VAL A 312 2.39 -3.30 16.65
C VAL A 312 0.90 -3.66 16.73
N ALA A 313 0.13 -3.32 15.69
CA ALA A 313 -1.29 -3.66 15.61
C ALA A 313 -1.51 -5.18 15.53
N GLY A 314 -0.69 -5.90 14.74
CA GLY A 314 -0.72 -7.36 14.64
C GLY A 314 -0.48 -8.05 15.98
N GLU A 315 0.53 -7.60 16.75
CA GLU A 315 0.77 -8.13 18.11
C GLU A 315 -0.43 -7.91 19.04
N GLY A 316 -1.08 -6.75 18.95
CA GLY A 316 -2.31 -6.49 19.70
C GLY A 316 -3.45 -7.44 19.31
N LEU A 317 -3.62 -7.71 18.02
CA LEU A 317 -4.64 -8.65 17.53
C LEU A 317 -4.36 -10.09 17.93
N ARG A 318 -3.10 -10.53 17.97
CA ARG A 318 -2.73 -11.84 18.54
C ARG A 318 -3.13 -11.98 20.00
N ALA A 319 -2.96 -10.91 20.78
CA ALA A 319 -3.36 -10.88 22.18
C ALA A 319 -4.89 -10.69 22.38
N ALA A 320 -5.63 -10.33 21.31
CA ALA A 320 -7.08 -10.14 21.29
C ALA A 320 -7.76 -11.06 20.25
N PRO A 321 -7.79 -12.39 20.42
CA PRO A 321 -8.30 -13.33 19.42
C PRO A 321 -9.80 -13.20 19.14
N GLY A 322 -10.52 -12.41 19.93
CA GLY A 322 -11.94 -12.10 19.75
C GLY A 322 -12.22 -10.85 18.93
N ALA A 323 -11.19 -10.14 18.46
CA ALA A 323 -11.36 -8.89 17.73
C ALA A 323 -12.20 -9.09 16.45
N GLY A 324 -13.29 -8.32 16.32
CA GLY A 324 -14.22 -8.41 15.21
C GLY A 324 -13.70 -7.76 13.93
N ALA A 325 -14.31 -8.10 12.79
CA ALA A 325 -13.94 -7.51 11.50
C ALA A 325 -14.03 -5.97 11.46
N PRO A 326 -15.00 -5.31 12.08
CA PRO A 326 -15.03 -3.84 12.16
C PRO A 326 -13.80 -3.23 12.84
N THR A 327 -13.31 -3.84 13.93
CA THR A 327 -12.10 -3.41 14.67
C THR A 327 -10.85 -3.56 13.81
N VAL A 328 -10.72 -4.69 13.13
CA VAL A 328 -9.58 -4.94 12.22
C VAL A 328 -9.61 -3.95 11.03
N VAL A 329 -10.77 -3.74 10.41
CA VAL A 329 -10.90 -2.76 9.33
C VAL A 329 -10.66 -1.33 9.82
N ALA A 330 -11.04 -0.98 11.05
CA ALA A 330 -10.73 0.32 11.64
C ALA A 330 -9.21 0.57 11.73
N LEU A 331 -8.45 -0.42 12.20
CA LEU A 331 -6.98 -0.36 12.19
C LEU A 331 -6.45 -0.12 10.77
N LEU A 332 -6.93 -0.90 9.80
CA LEU A 332 -6.48 -0.81 8.41
C LEU A 332 -6.85 0.51 7.74
N VAL A 333 -8.04 1.08 8.04
CA VAL A 333 -8.41 2.43 7.59
C VAL A 333 -7.37 3.46 8.06
N GLY A 334 -6.95 3.39 9.32
CA GLY A 334 -5.91 4.29 9.84
C GLY A 334 -4.53 4.03 9.28
N ILE A 335 -4.13 2.75 9.15
CA ILE A 335 -2.82 2.33 8.62
C ILE A 335 -2.66 2.71 7.15
N ASP A 336 -3.71 2.62 6.35
CA ASP A 336 -3.67 2.90 4.91
C ASP A 336 -3.84 4.39 4.60
N LEU A 337 -4.80 5.06 5.22
CA LEU A 337 -5.13 6.44 4.89
C LEU A 337 -4.33 7.48 5.69
N GLY A 338 -3.97 7.14 6.94
CA GLY A 338 -3.18 8.00 7.82
C GLY A 338 -1.87 8.49 7.20
N PRO A 339 -1.06 7.62 6.58
CA PRO A 339 0.21 7.99 5.95
C PRO A 339 0.14 9.11 4.91
N SER A 340 -1.04 9.38 4.37
CA SER A 340 -1.27 10.46 3.41
C SER A 340 -1.05 11.87 3.99
N PHE A 341 -1.06 12.03 5.32
CA PHE A 341 -0.87 13.33 5.97
C PHE A 341 0.58 13.78 6.02
N THR A 342 1.55 12.87 6.05
CA THR A 342 2.96 13.24 6.19
C THR A 342 3.84 12.60 5.13
N THR A 343 5.03 13.19 4.93
CA THR A 343 6.00 12.66 3.97
C THR A 343 6.71 11.39 4.46
N VAL A 344 6.56 11.03 5.73
CA VAL A 344 7.24 9.88 6.37
C VAL A 344 6.28 8.77 6.79
N GLY A 345 4.97 8.99 6.65
CA GLY A 345 3.93 8.04 7.10
C GLY A 345 3.93 6.72 6.36
N SER A 346 4.42 6.65 5.11
CA SER A 346 4.59 5.40 4.37
C SER A 346 5.89 5.37 3.56
N LEU A 347 6.38 4.17 3.27
CA LEU A 347 7.51 3.96 2.37
C LEU A 347 7.17 4.45 0.95
N ALA A 348 5.97 4.21 0.48
CA ALA A 348 5.46 4.69 -0.80
C ALA A 348 5.61 6.22 -0.94
N THR A 349 5.22 7.00 0.07
CA THR A 349 5.34 8.46 0.05
C THR A 349 6.80 8.92 0.01
N LEU A 350 7.69 8.26 0.76
CA LEU A 350 9.12 8.55 0.72
C LEU A 350 9.73 8.29 -0.67
N ILE A 351 9.41 7.15 -1.28
CA ILE A 351 9.84 6.79 -2.64
C ILE A 351 9.30 7.83 -3.65
N TRP A 352 8.05 8.21 -3.53
CA TRP A 352 7.43 9.22 -4.39
C TRP A 352 8.17 10.55 -4.38
N ILE A 353 8.52 11.06 -3.19
CA ILE A 353 9.29 12.30 -3.05
C ILE A 353 10.67 12.18 -3.71
N LEU A 354 11.34 11.04 -3.54
CA LEU A 354 12.64 10.79 -4.17
C LEU A 354 12.53 10.77 -5.70
N ILE A 355 11.49 10.17 -6.25
CA ILE A 355 11.21 10.16 -7.70
C ILE A 355 11.00 11.59 -8.21
N LEU A 356 10.17 12.39 -7.54
CA LEU A 356 9.94 13.79 -7.91
C LEU A 356 11.24 14.60 -7.92
N ARG A 357 12.05 14.47 -6.86
CA ARG A 357 13.34 15.15 -6.75
C ARG A 357 14.31 14.76 -7.88
N LYS A 358 14.43 13.45 -8.18
CA LYS A 358 15.24 12.93 -9.30
C LYS A 358 14.78 13.46 -10.66
N ARG A 359 13.49 13.77 -10.79
CA ARG A 359 12.88 14.31 -12.01
C ARG A 359 12.87 15.85 -12.05
N GLY A 360 13.55 16.52 -11.11
CA GLY A 360 13.65 17.99 -11.06
C GLY A 360 12.40 18.70 -10.59
N ILE A 361 11.54 18.02 -9.82
CA ILE A 361 10.33 18.56 -9.20
C ILE A 361 10.54 18.58 -7.68
N PRO A 362 11.24 19.61 -7.13
CA PRO A 362 11.48 19.66 -5.69
C PRO A 362 10.18 19.98 -4.95
N LEU A 363 9.87 19.16 -3.95
CA LEU A 363 8.73 19.35 -3.07
C LEU A 363 9.21 19.38 -1.61
N THR A 364 8.81 20.42 -0.88
CA THR A 364 9.07 20.49 0.57
C THR A 364 7.99 19.73 1.33
N ALA A 365 8.29 19.26 2.55
CA ALA A 365 7.30 18.61 3.41
C ALA A 365 6.08 19.50 3.68
N LEU A 366 6.29 20.83 3.83
CA LEU A 366 5.20 21.77 4.03
C LEU A 366 4.32 21.91 2.78
N THR A 367 4.91 21.95 1.59
CA THR A 367 4.15 22.00 0.34
C THR A 367 3.36 20.71 0.14
N TYR A 368 3.97 19.55 0.42
CA TYR A 368 3.27 18.27 0.43
C TYR A 368 2.06 18.32 1.36
N LEU A 369 2.27 18.68 2.62
CA LEU A 369 1.21 18.75 3.63
C LEU A 369 0.05 19.68 3.19
N ARG A 370 0.37 20.87 2.68
CA ARG A 370 -0.67 21.82 2.22
C ARG A 370 -1.54 21.27 1.11
N ILE A 371 -0.97 20.49 0.20
CA ILE A 371 -1.70 19.89 -0.93
C ILE A 371 -2.43 18.62 -0.50
N ALA A 372 -1.74 17.73 0.23
CA ALA A 372 -2.27 16.43 0.63
C ALA A 372 -3.31 16.50 1.75
N PHE A 373 -3.28 17.56 2.60
CA PHE A 373 -4.11 17.64 3.80
C PHE A 373 -5.60 17.47 3.53
N LEU A 374 -6.13 18.23 2.59
CA LEU A 374 -7.58 18.16 2.28
C LEU A 374 -7.98 16.81 1.66
N PRO A 375 -7.27 16.27 0.65
CA PRO A 375 -7.55 14.92 0.14
C PRO A 375 -7.41 13.81 1.19
N ALA A 376 -6.38 13.86 2.03
CA ALA A 376 -6.16 12.88 3.09
C ALA A 376 -7.28 12.94 4.15
N LEU A 377 -7.66 14.15 4.58
CA LEU A 377 -8.75 14.36 5.52
C LEU A 377 -10.09 13.89 4.95
N ALA A 378 -10.37 14.22 3.69
CA ALA A 378 -11.59 13.80 3.01
C ALA A 378 -11.68 12.28 2.90
N ALA A 379 -10.57 11.62 2.52
CA ALA A 379 -10.50 10.16 2.42
C ALA A 379 -10.71 9.49 3.78
N LEU A 380 -9.97 9.93 4.81
CA LEU A 380 -10.05 9.35 6.15
C LEU A 380 -11.44 9.57 6.76
N ALA A 381 -11.99 10.80 6.68
CA ALA A 381 -13.32 11.10 7.19
C ALA A 381 -14.40 10.27 6.48
N ALA A 382 -14.35 10.18 5.13
CA ALA A 382 -15.30 9.40 4.37
C ALA A 382 -15.24 7.91 4.71
N ALA A 383 -14.02 7.34 4.85
CA ALA A 383 -13.84 5.95 5.24
C ALA A 383 -14.33 5.67 6.66
N VAL A 384 -14.02 6.54 7.63
CA VAL A 384 -14.45 6.40 9.02
C VAL A 384 -15.97 6.49 9.15
N LEU A 385 -16.62 7.45 8.45
CA LEU A 385 -18.08 7.56 8.43
C LEU A 385 -18.73 6.33 7.78
N ALA A 386 -18.16 5.84 6.65
CA ALA A 386 -18.64 4.64 6.00
C ALA A 386 -18.48 3.39 6.90
N LEU A 387 -17.35 3.28 7.61
CA LEU A 387 -17.10 2.19 8.55
C LEU A 387 -18.10 2.23 9.71
N ALA A 388 -18.34 3.41 10.28
CA ALA A 388 -19.31 3.58 11.37
C ALA A 388 -20.72 3.15 10.93
N THR A 389 -21.13 3.48 9.68
CA THR A 389 -22.44 3.06 9.14
C THR A 389 -22.54 1.54 8.95
N VAL A 390 -21.48 0.91 8.39
CA VAL A 390 -21.46 -0.55 8.21
C VAL A 390 -21.44 -1.27 9.56
N SER A 391 -20.67 -0.78 10.53
CA SER A 391 -20.59 -1.35 11.88
C SER A 391 -21.92 -1.25 12.61
N ALA A 392 -22.66 -0.13 12.47
CA ALA A 392 -23.98 0.02 13.06
C ALA A 392 -25.01 -0.94 12.43
N LEU A 393 -24.96 -1.14 11.10
CA LEU A 393 -25.83 -2.08 10.40
C LEU A 393 -25.55 -3.54 10.73
N ALA A 394 -24.30 -3.89 11.00
CA ALA A 394 -23.88 -5.25 11.36
C ALA A 394 -24.23 -5.62 12.81
N ALA A 395 -24.57 -4.66 13.67
CA ALA A 395 -24.96 -4.85 15.05
C ALA A 395 -26.47 -5.13 15.22
N HIS A 396 -27.25 -4.97 14.18
CA HIS A 396 -28.70 -5.27 14.09
C HIS A 396 -28.96 -6.55 13.28
#